data_101f5138774a69d3c4d7dcaae83f5e7a
#
_entry.id   101f5138774a69d3c4d7dcaae83f5e7a
#
_cell.length_a   1.000
_cell.length_b   1.000
_cell.length_c   1.000
_cell.angle_alpha   90.00
_cell.angle_beta   90.00
_cell.angle_gamma   90.00
#
_symmetry.space_group_name_H-M   'P 1'
#
loop_
_entity.id
_entity.type
_entity.pdbx_description
1 polymer ?
#
loop_
_entity_poly.entity_id
_entity_poly.type
_entity_poly.pdbx_seq_one_letter_code
_entity_poly.pdbx_strand_id
1 'polypeptide(L)'
;MVVTDTVKCETHGETPQTFVCVHLKDESCGQGFNREEPSEENPFPDAWCDVCEVVRAEHDGWDKVPEGLCKLALLCSECYERARIRHTRPSVTFEDLAKLRWKCISCNDWHTGACLDFGFSEPCYWSESLDEGSRWADTAAGSPRKLNPTFLDTDYCAVDGENFFVRGIINLPIIGAAEFFRWGVWGSLSRANFEKLLSMEDDPKRIELPPMFSWLSSNISDYPDTRSLKMFAHIQEPGTRPYFRLERCNHPLAQEYHHGITPERVKEIMLRSLPTVEA
;
A
#
# COMPACT_ATOMS: atom_id res chain seq x y z
N MET A 1 -2.39 -13.55 31.33
CA MET A 1 -2.97 -12.48 30.48
C MET A 1 -2.33 -11.19 30.96
N VAL A 2 -1.43 -10.65 30.18
CA VAL A 2 -0.85 -9.33 30.46
C VAL A 2 -1.96 -8.31 30.17
N VAL A 3 -2.38 -7.57 31.19
CA VAL A 3 -3.33 -6.46 31.02
C VAL A 3 -2.51 -5.30 30.49
N THR A 4 -2.42 -5.18 29.17
CA THR A 4 -1.93 -3.95 28.55
C THR A 4 -3.04 -2.90 28.69
N ASP A 5 -2.74 -1.80 29.32
CA ASP A 5 -3.65 -0.66 29.37
C ASP A 5 -4.04 -0.26 27.96
N THR A 6 -5.30 0.15 27.75
CA THR A 6 -5.82 0.54 26.44
C THR A 6 -6.13 2.03 26.39
N VAL A 7 -6.10 2.59 25.20
CA VAL A 7 -6.53 3.96 24.91
C VAL A 7 -7.53 3.99 23.77
N LYS A 8 -8.54 4.85 23.87
CA LYS A 8 -9.53 5.09 22.83
C LYS A 8 -9.00 6.14 21.85
N CYS A 9 -8.64 5.70 20.65
CA CYS A 9 -8.24 6.57 19.56
C CYS A 9 -9.45 6.90 18.65
N GLU A 10 -9.59 8.15 18.26
CA GLU A 10 -10.70 8.58 17.36
C GLU A 10 -10.65 7.88 16.00
N THR A 11 -9.44 7.55 15.52
CA THR A 11 -9.23 6.92 14.20
C THR A 11 -9.22 5.40 14.27
N HIS A 12 -8.66 4.79 15.35
CA HIS A 12 -8.35 3.36 15.40
C HIS A 12 -9.17 2.59 16.44
N GLY A 13 -10.04 3.27 17.18
CA GLY A 13 -10.83 2.65 18.25
C GLY A 13 -10.00 2.37 19.50
N GLU A 14 -10.37 1.34 20.25
CA GLU A 14 -9.69 0.93 21.49
C GLU A 14 -8.55 -0.03 21.18
N THR A 15 -7.32 0.37 21.50
CA THR A 15 -6.10 -0.41 21.25
C THR A 15 -5.11 -0.22 22.41
N PRO A 16 -4.06 -1.07 22.53
CA PRO A 16 -3.01 -0.87 23.53
C PRO A 16 -2.45 0.55 23.50
N GLN A 17 -2.20 1.10 24.69
CA GLN A 17 -1.58 2.42 24.84
C GLN A 17 -0.06 2.32 24.93
N THR A 18 0.61 3.39 24.53
CA THR A 18 2.07 3.59 24.68
C THR A 18 2.38 5.07 24.75
N PHE A 19 3.55 5.43 25.25
CA PHE A 19 4.00 6.80 25.32
C PHE A 19 5.14 7.05 24.33
N VAL A 20 5.12 8.23 23.73
CA VAL A 20 6.21 8.71 22.89
C VAL A 20 6.58 10.15 23.29
N CYS A 21 7.78 10.62 22.95
CA CYS A 21 8.04 12.05 23.07
C CYS A 21 7.15 12.83 22.10
N VAL A 22 6.75 14.05 22.48
CA VAL A 22 5.83 14.87 21.65
C VAL A 22 6.35 15.12 20.22
N HIS A 23 7.65 15.08 20.00
CA HIS A 23 8.26 15.26 18.69
C HIS A 23 7.89 14.15 17.70
N LEU A 24 7.69 12.91 18.17
CA LEU A 24 7.26 11.79 17.34
C LEU A 24 5.77 11.85 16.97
N LYS A 25 5.01 12.76 17.57
CA LYS A 25 3.63 13.03 17.19
C LYS A 25 3.52 14.02 16.03
N ASP A 26 4.59 14.74 15.71
CA ASP A 26 4.68 15.67 14.60
C ASP A 26 4.54 14.92 13.26
N GLU A 27 4.00 15.59 12.24
CA GLU A 27 3.90 15.06 10.88
C GLU A 27 5.22 15.15 10.08
N SER A 28 6.26 15.79 10.63
CA SER A 28 7.62 15.75 10.08
C SER A 28 8.14 14.30 10.03
N CYS A 29 9.12 14.03 9.17
CA CYS A 29 9.72 12.72 9.00
C CYS A 29 11.17 12.68 9.52
N GLY A 30 11.67 11.46 9.81
CA GLY A 30 13.10 11.22 9.98
C GLY A 30 13.73 11.81 11.25
N GLN A 31 12.96 12.02 12.31
CA GLN A 31 13.49 12.54 13.60
C GLN A 31 14.25 11.50 14.43
N GLY A 32 14.40 10.27 13.93
CA GLY A 32 14.86 9.11 14.69
C GLY A 32 13.74 8.50 15.51
N PHE A 33 13.82 7.20 15.75
CA PHE A 33 12.87 6.45 16.55
C PHE A 33 13.63 5.48 17.44
N ASN A 34 13.87 5.91 18.67
CA ASN A 34 14.58 5.15 19.70
C ASN A 34 13.57 4.55 20.65
N ARG A 35 13.77 3.30 21.05
CA ARG A 35 12.93 2.57 22.00
C ARG A 35 13.71 1.42 22.62
N GLU A 36 13.18 0.86 23.67
CA GLU A 36 13.66 -0.43 24.17
C GLU A 36 13.22 -1.57 23.23
N GLU A 37 13.85 -2.74 23.36
CA GLU A 37 13.48 -3.91 22.58
C GLU A 37 12.06 -4.36 22.94
N PRO A 38 11.15 -4.52 21.97
CA PRO A 38 9.82 -5.04 22.22
C PRO A 38 9.86 -6.45 22.78
N SER A 39 8.94 -6.76 23.68
CA SER A 39 8.76 -8.09 24.26
C SER A 39 7.31 -8.56 24.10
N GLU A 40 7.05 -9.84 24.37
CA GLU A 40 5.67 -10.36 24.39
C GLU A 40 4.81 -9.65 25.44
N GLU A 41 5.43 -9.19 26.55
CA GLU A 41 4.76 -8.48 27.63
C GLU A 41 4.55 -7.00 27.31
N ASN A 42 5.47 -6.39 26.55
CA ASN A 42 5.39 -5.00 26.11
C ASN A 42 5.75 -4.89 24.63
N PRO A 43 4.80 -5.15 23.71
CA PRO A 43 5.04 -5.08 22.25
C PRO A 43 5.21 -3.65 21.74
N PHE A 44 4.78 -2.64 22.52
CA PHE A 44 4.86 -1.22 22.17
C PHE A 44 5.56 -0.43 23.29
N PRO A 45 6.88 -0.63 23.49
CA PRO A 45 7.61 0.10 24.51
C PRO A 45 7.64 1.61 24.21
N ASP A 46 7.79 2.43 25.23
CA ASP A 46 7.91 3.86 25.08
C ASP A 46 9.00 4.25 24.08
N ALA A 47 8.75 5.31 23.30
CA ALA A 47 9.68 5.71 22.26
C ALA A 47 9.98 7.22 22.23
N TRP A 48 11.13 7.57 21.72
CA TRP A 48 11.62 8.95 21.66
C TRP A 48 12.48 9.24 20.42
N CYS A 49 12.55 10.49 20.01
CA CYS A 49 13.37 10.93 18.89
C CYS A 49 14.86 11.06 19.26
N ASP A 50 15.71 11.26 18.24
CA ASP A 50 17.16 11.42 18.44
C ASP A 50 17.51 12.62 19.31
N VAL A 51 16.77 13.72 19.26
CA VAL A 51 16.99 14.88 20.14
C VAL A 51 16.74 14.51 21.59
N CYS A 52 15.67 13.78 21.88
CA CYS A 52 15.39 13.28 23.22
C CYS A 52 16.39 12.21 23.67
N GLU A 53 16.94 11.42 22.73
CA GLU A 53 18.02 10.45 23.03
C GLU A 53 19.30 11.16 23.49
N VAL A 54 19.67 12.27 22.86
CA VAL A 54 20.82 13.11 23.31
C VAL A 54 20.58 13.59 24.74
N VAL A 55 19.40 14.12 25.04
CA VAL A 55 19.02 14.54 26.41
C VAL A 55 19.12 13.40 27.39
N ARG A 56 18.60 12.23 27.07
CA ARG A 56 18.67 11.02 27.91
C ARG A 56 20.13 10.62 28.18
N ALA A 57 20.97 10.64 27.16
CA ALA A 57 22.37 10.26 27.25
C ALA A 57 23.18 11.27 28.09
N GLU A 58 22.94 12.57 27.95
CA GLU A 58 23.59 13.63 28.74
C GLU A 58 23.27 13.54 30.23
N HIS A 59 22.09 13.00 30.58
CA HIS A 59 21.62 12.83 31.95
C HIS A 59 21.82 11.40 32.51
N ASP A 60 22.44 10.51 31.72
CA ASP A 60 22.72 9.13 32.11
C ASP A 60 21.42 8.35 32.52
N GLY A 61 20.36 8.53 31.74
CA GLY A 61 19.07 7.85 31.91
C GLY A 61 17.88 8.77 32.16
N TRP A 62 16.68 8.27 31.89
CA TRP A 62 15.42 9.02 32.03
C TRP A 62 15.14 9.48 33.47
N ASP A 63 15.56 8.69 34.45
CA ASP A 63 15.33 9.00 35.88
C ASP A 63 16.03 10.28 36.35
N LYS A 64 17.03 10.76 35.59
CA LYS A 64 17.80 11.95 35.90
C LYS A 64 17.47 13.15 35.01
N VAL A 65 16.60 12.96 34.00
CA VAL A 65 16.16 14.06 33.14
C VAL A 65 15.21 14.98 33.91
N PRO A 66 15.47 16.30 33.95
CA PRO A 66 14.61 17.26 34.62
C PRO A 66 13.16 17.20 34.10
N GLU A 67 12.21 17.30 35.03
CA GLU A 67 10.79 17.30 34.69
C GLU A 67 10.45 18.43 33.69
N GLY A 68 9.71 18.08 32.64
CA GLY A 68 9.27 19.00 31.60
C GLY A 68 10.26 19.24 30.46
N LEU A 69 11.48 18.70 30.53
CA LEU A 69 12.48 18.83 29.45
C LEU A 69 12.10 17.93 28.25
N CYS A 70 11.63 16.73 28.50
CA CYS A 70 11.09 15.83 27.47
C CYS A 70 9.59 15.58 27.75
N LYS A 71 8.72 16.20 26.95
CA LYS A 71 7.27 16.00 27.07
C LYS A 71 6.84 14.72 26.40
N LEU A 72 5.92 14.00 27.04
CA LEU A 72 5.35 12.76 26.53
C LEU A 72 3.96 12.99 25.91
N ALA A 73 3.65 12.18 24.94
CA ALA A 73 2.33 12.08 24.32
C ALA A 73 1.85 10.63 24.38
N LEU A 74 0.58 10.43 24.71
CA LEU A 74 -0.07 9.13 24.66
C LEU A 74 -0.48 8.82 23.21
N LEU A 75 -0.13 7.63 22.75
CA LEU A 75 -0.55 7.08 21.45
C LEU A 75 -1.25 5.73 21.62
N CYS A 76 -2.10 5.40 20.68
CA CYS A 76 -2.57 4.05 20.45
C CYS A 76 -1.52 3.26 19.64
N SER A 77 -1.54 1.93 19.72
CA SER A 77 -0.57 1.06 19.05
C SER A 77 -0.46 1.33 17.55
N GLU A 78 -1.55 1.62 16.86
CA GLU A 78 -1.56 1.96 15.43
C GLU A 78 -0.88 3.32 15.13
N CYS A 79 -1.16 4.33 15.95
CA CYS A 79 -0.47 5.61 15.85
C CYS A 79 1.02 5.50 16.16
N TYR A 80 1.40 4.63 17.11
CA TYR A 80 2.79 4.32 17.42
C TYR A 80 3.52 3.70 16.22
N GLU A 81 2.93 2.69 15.57
CA GLU A 81 3.54 2.09 14.39
C GLU A 81 3.68 3.10 13.23
N ARG A 82 2.70 3.98 13.06
CA ARG A 82 2.80 5.09 12.09
C ARG A 82 3.96 6.03 12.43
N ALA A 83 4.11 6.41 13.70
CA ALA A 83 5.22 7.24 14.16
C ALA A 83 6.56 6.51 13.95
N ARG A 84 6.64 5.22 14.28
CA ARG A 84 7.84 4.40 14.06
C ARG A 84 8.27 4.42 12.61
N ILE A 85 7.38 4.11 11.69
CA ILE A 85 7.67 4.09 10.25
C ILE A 85 8.11 5.48 9.78
N ARG A 86 7.41 6.54 10.19
CA ARG A 86 7.67 7.93 9.78
C ARG A 86 9.01 8.48 10.27
N HIS A 87 9.40 8.15 11.49
CA HIS A 87 10.57 8.74 12.15
C HIS A 87 11.81 7.86 12.16
N THR A 88 11.67 6.55 11.85
CA THR A 88 12.87 5.73 11.59
C THR A 88 13.65 6.39 10.45
N ARG A 89 14.94 6.69 10.68
CA ARG A 89 15.77 7.29 9.65
C ARG A 89 15.96 6.29 8.53
N PRO A 90 15.55 6.61 7.31
CA PRO A 90 15.73 5.71 6.18
C PRO A 90 17.23 5.59 5.88
N SER A 91 17.70 4.37 5.62
CA SER A 91 19.06 4.12 5.09
C SER A 91 19.16 4.53 3.61
N VAL A 92 18.01 4.64 2.94
CA VAL A 92 17.84 5.06 1.55
C VAL A 92 16.82 6.19 1.53
N THR A 93 17.13 7.31 0.91
CA THR A 93 16.20 8.42 0.70
C THR A 93 15.52 8.30 -0.66
N PHE A 94 14.42 9.04 -0.88
CA PHE A 94 13.79 9.11 -2.20
C PHE A 94 14.74 9.74 -3.24
N GLU A 95 15.60 10.67 -2.83
CA GLU A 95 16.65 11.26 -3.68
C GLU A 95 17.70 10.22 -4.13
N ASP A 96 17.97 9.21 -3.30
CA ASP A 96 18.86 8.11 -3.69
C ASP A 96 18.21 7.20 -4.73
N LEU A 97 16.90 6.99 -4.64
CA LEU A 97 16.15 6.29 -5.69
C LEU A 97 16.20 7.04 -7.03
N ALA A 98 16.20 8.37 -7.01
CA ALA A 98 16.28 9.19 -8.22
C ALA A 98 17.60 9.01 -9.00
N LYS A 99 18.65 8.49 -8.37
CA LYS A 99 19.97 8.23 -8.98
C LYS A 99 20.06 6.84 -9.62
N LEU A 100 19.14 5.92 -9.29
CA LEU A 100 19.16 4.56 -9.81
C LEU A 100 18.93 4.54 -11.32
N ARG A 101 19.57 3.57 -11.97
CA ARG A 101 19.31 3.22 -13.37
C ARG A 101 18.77 1.80 -13.42
N TRP A 102 17.81 1.57 -14.27
CA TRP A 102 17.19 0.25 -14.39
C TRP A 102 16.75 -0.05 -15.80
N LYS A 103 16.74 -1.33 -16.14
CA LYS A 103 16.32 -1.80 -17.46
C LYS A 103 14.83 -2.14 -17.42
N CYS A 104 14.05 -1.52 -18.31
CA CYS A 104 12.62 -1.74 -18.39
C CYS A 104 12.28 -3.09 -19.03
N ILE A 105 11.34 -3.82 -18.44
CA ILE A 105 10.85 -5.09 -19.01
C ILE A 105 10.01 -4.82 -20.27
N SER A 106 9.27 -3.72 -20.29
CA SER A 106 8.30 -3.45 -21.36
C SER A 106 8.94 -2.90 -22.63
N CYS A 107 9.84 -1.91 -22.52
CA CYS A 107 10.50 -1.28 -23.69
C CYS A 107 11.94 -1.76 -23.93
N ASN A 108 12.52 -2.51 -22.97
CA ASN A 108 13.90 -2.97 -23.00
C ASN A 108 14.95 -1.84 -23.03
N ASP A 109 14.56 -0.60 -22.70
CA ASP A 109 15.43 0.56 -22.59
C ASP A 109 15.89 0.80 -21.16
N TRP A 110 16.95 1.60 -21.01
CA TRP A 110 17.42 2.07 -19.72
C TRP A 110 16.66 3.31 -19.29
N HIS A 111 16.16 3.30 -18.06
CA HIS A 111 15.54 4.44 -17.40
C HIS A 111 16.38 4.90 -16.20
N THR A 112 16.18 6.14 -15.78
CA THR A 112 16.82 6.72 -14.59
C THR A 112 15.73 7.14 -13.62
N GLY A 113 15.98 7.00 -12.33
CA GLY A 113 15.06 7.33 -11.26
C GLY A 113 14.36 6.10 -10.68
N ALA A 114 13.42 6.33 -9.78
CA ALA A 114 12.61 5.25 -9.21
C ALA A 114 11.63 4.66 -10.24
N CYS A 115 11.54 3.33 -10.30
CA CYS A 115 10.41 2.68 -10.94
C CYS A 115 9.28 2.61 -9.92
N LEU A 116 8.25 3.41 -10.12
CA LEU A 116 7.16 3.56 -9.14
C LEU A 116 5.87 2.85 -9.55
N ASP A 117 5.83 2.26 -10.74
CA ASP A 117 4.64 1.62 -11.30
C ASP A 117 4.94 0.17 -11.67
N PHE A 118 4.27 -0.75 -11.01
CA PHE A 118 4.27 -2.17 -11.35
C PHE A 118 2.84 -2.64 -11.55
N GLY A 119 2.62 -3.62 -12.43
CA GLY A 119 1.25 -4.03 -12.70
C GLY A 119 1.13 -5.44 -13.27
N PHE A 120 -0.08 -5.95 -13.21
CA PHE A 120 -0.45 -7.28 -13.65
C PHE A 120 -1.27 -7.19 -14.94
N SER A 121 -0.93 -8.04 -15.91
CA SER A 121 -1.63 -8.10 -17.20
C SER A 121 -3.02 -8.74 -17.08
N GLU A 122 -3.19 -9.62 -16.09
CA GLU A 122 -4.40 -10.44 -15.91
C GLU A 122 -4.71 -10.66 -14.42
N PRO A 123 -5.96 -10.93 -14.04
CA PRO A 123 -6.28 -11.39 -12.69
C PRO A 123 -5.81 -12.84 -12.49
N CYS A 124 -5.53 -13.24 -11.23
CA CYS A 124 -5.11 -14.62 -10.91
C CYS A 124 -6.09 -15.67 -11.44
N TYR A 125 -7.38 -15.37 -11.38
CA TYR A 125 -8.44 -16.27 -11.86
C TYR A 125 -8.38 -16.55 -13.37
N TRP A 126 -7.80 -15.65 -14.16
CA TRP A 126 -7.65 -15.87 -15.59
C TRP A 126 -6.68 -17.01 -15.89
N SER A 127 -5.53 -17.01 -15.25
CA SER A 127 -4.51 -18.04 -15.45
C SER A 127 -4.85 -19.38 -14.77
N GLU A 128 -5.65 -19.36 -13.69
CA GLU A 128 -6.03 -20.55 -12.94
C GLU A 128 -7.25 -21.30 -13.55
N SER A 129 -8.13 -20.58 -14.25
CA SER A 129 -9.41 -21.12 -14.73
C SER A 129 -9.44 -21.57 -16.19
N LEU A 130 -8.43 -21.17 -16.99
CA LEU A 130 -8.41 -21.47 -18.42
C LEU A 130 -7.32 -22.48 -18.75
N ASP A 131 -7.71 -23.59 -19.44
CA ASP A 131 -6.77 -24.45 -20.14
C ASP A 131 -5.98 -23.66 -21.19
N GLU A 132 -4.72 -24.05 -21.46
CA GLU A 132 -3.81 -23.34 -22.38
C GLU A 132 -4.44 -23.01 -23.74
N GLY A 133 -5.38 -23.86 -24.22
CA GLY A 133 -6.10 -23.64 -25.48
C GLY A 133 -7.17 -22.54 -25.44
N SER A 134 -7.67 -22.18 -24.26
CA SER A 134 -8.72 -21.16 -24.07
C SER A 134 -8.15 -19.75 -23.88
N ARG A 135 -6.86 -19.62 -23.58
CA ARG A 135 -6.20 -18.34 -23.32
C ARG A 135 -6.17 -17.38 -24.54
N TRP A 136 -6.44 -17.89 -25.72
CA TRP A 136 -6.40 -17.14 -26.98
C TRP A 136 -7.76 -17.03 -27.67
N ALA A 137 -8.88 -17.31 -26.96
CA ALA A 137 -10.20 -17.07 -27.50
C ALA A 137 -10.40 -15.57 -27.72
N ASP A 138 -9.97 -15.18 -28.90
CA ASP A 138 -10.18 -13.96 -29.66
C ASP A 138 -10.77 -12.78 -28.87
N THR A 139 -9.88 -11.96 -28.30
CA THR A 139 -10.13 -10.53 -28.16
C THR A 139 -9.96 -9.88 -29.54
N ALA A 140 -10.70 -10.36 -30.55
CA ALA A 140 -10.78 -9.68 -31.83
C ALA A 140 -11.29 -8.27 -31.55
N ALA A 141 -10.44 -7.28 -31.79
CA ALA A 141 -10.80 -5.87 -31.72
C ALA A 141 -12.14 -5.67 -32.46
N GLY A 142 -13.22 -5.40 -31.74
CA GLY A 142 -14.53 -5.16 -32.29
C GLY A 142 -15.65 -6.14 -31.90
N SER A 143 -15.36 -7.23 -31.19
CA SER A 143 -16.46 -8.07 -30.62
C SER A 143 -17.10 -7.37 -29.43
N PRO A 144 -18.44 -7.24 -29.37
CA PRO A 144 -19.08 -6.64 -28.21
C PRO A 144 -18.77 -7.47 -26.97
N ARG A 145 -18.10 -6.89 -25.96
CA ARG A 145 -17.83 -7.51 -24.63
C ARG A 145 -19.06 -8.19 -24.02
N LYS A 146 -20.24 -7.72 -24.36
CA LYS A 146 -21.54 -8.23 -23.89
C LYS A 146 -21.90 -9.63 -24.38
N LEU A 147 -21.26 -10.14 -25.41
CA LEU A 147 -21.59 -11.42 -26.05
C LEU A 147 -20.62 -12.55 -25.69
N ASN A 148 -19.45 -12.24 -25.15
CA ASN A 148 -18.48 -13.25 -24.74
C ASN A 148 -18.51 -13.41 -23.20
N PRO A 149 -18.90 -14.56 -22.67
CA PRO A 149 -18.89 -14.82 -21.23
C PRO A 149 -17.47 -14.87 -20.63
N THR A 150 -16.45 -15.09 -21.49
CA THR A 150 -15.05 -15.14 -21.08
C THR A 150 -14.23 -14.23 -21.98
N PHE A 151 -13.65 -13.17 -21.43
CA PHE A 151 -12.78 -12.24 -22.14
C PHE A 151 -11.80 -11.56 -21.20
N LEU A 152 -10.67 -11.14 -21.75
CA LEU A 152 -9.70 -10.28 -21.10
C LEU A 152 -9.33 -9.16 -22.07
N ASP A 153 -9.47 -7.91 -21.63
CA ASP A 153 -8.92 -6.76 -22.33
C ASP A 153 -8.01 -5.95 -21.40
N THR A 154 -7.67 -4.72 -21.79
CA THR A 154 -6.74 -3.87 -21.04
C THR A 154 -7.22 -3.54 -19.64
N ASP A 155 -8.54 -3.39 -19.43
CA ASP A 155 -9.12 -2.83 -18.21
C ASP A 155 -10.24 -3.67 -17.60
N TYR A 156 -10.77 -4.66 -18.35
CA TYR A 156 -11.88 -5.51 -17.91
C TYR A 156 -11.60 -6.98 -18.21
N CYS A 157 -12.09 -7.84 -17.34
CA CYS A 157 -12.02 -9.27 -17.53
C CYS A 157 -13.31 -9.94 -17.04
N ALA A 158 -13.79 -10.94 -17.76
CA ALA A 158 -14.83 -11.83 -17.31
C ALA A 158 -14.41 -13.29 -17.56
N VAL A 159 -14.74 -14.17 -16.61
CA VAL A 159 -14.49 -15.61 -16.70
C VAL A 159 -15.80 -16.34 -16.50
N ASP A 160 -16.18 -17.15 -17.50
CA ASP A 160 -17.40 -17.98 -17.56
C ASP A 160 -18.70 -17.20 -17.36
N GLY A 161 -18.65 -15.89 -17.56
CA GLY A 161 -19.78 -15.00 -17.29
C GLY A 161 -20.24 -14.98 -15.83
N GLU A 162 -19.41 -15.43 -14.91
CA GLU A 162 -19.70 -15.50 -13.46
C GLU A 162 -18.74 -14.67 -12.63
N ASN A 163 -17.47 -14.60 -13.03
CA ASN A 163 -16.42 -13.84 -12.35
C ASN A 163 -16.05 -12.62 -13.17
N PHE A 164 -16.14 -11.45 -12.56
CA PHE A 164 -15.95 -10.16 -13.22
C PHE A 164 -14.87 -9.35 -12.53
N PHE A 165 -13.96 -8.78 -13.32
CA PHE A 165 -12.83 -8.04 -12.81
C PHE A 165 -12.64 -6.72 -13.55
N VAL A 166 -12.17 -5.73 -12.81
CA VAL A 166 -11.73 -4.43 -13.36
C VAL A 166 -10.28 -4.19 -12.96
N ARG A 167 -9.49 -3.67 -13.88
CA ARG A 167 -8.12 -3.23 -13.60
C ARG A 167 -8.14 -1.86 -12.95
N GLY A 168 -7.35 -1.67 -11.92
CA GLY A 168 -7.26 -0.40 -11.20
C GLY A 168 -5.90 -0.24 -10.52
N ILE A 169 -5.77 0.78 -9.69
CA ILE A 169 -4.50 1.19 -9.10
C ILE A 169 -4.63 1.27 -7.58
N ILE A 170 -3.69 0.66 -6.86
CA ILE A 170 -3.45 0.91 -5.44
C ILE A 170 -2.29 1.89 -5.33
N ASN A 171 -2.52 3.04 -4.69
CA ASN A 171 -1.52 4.08 -4.46
C ASN A 171 -0.97 3.97 -3.04
N LEU A 172 0.32 3.69 -2.89
CA LEU A 172 1.02 3.65 -1.61
C LEU A 172 1.78 4.98 -1.45
N PRO A 173 1.48 5.82 -0.43
CA PRO A 173 2.26 7.03 -0.18
C PRO A 173 3.72 6.67 0.12
N ILE A 174 4.68 7.35 -0.52
CA ILE A 174 6.11 7.14 -0.21
C ILE A 174 6.49 8.06 0.93
N ILE A 175 7.05 7.48 2.00
CA ILE A 175 7.47 8.25 3.17
C ILE A 175 8.61 9.19 2.80
N GLY A 176 8.43 10.48 3.11
CA GLY A 176 9.40 11.52 2.79
C GLY A 176 9.37 12.01 1.33
N ALA A 177 8.37 11.64 0.54
CA ALA A 177 8.19 12.10 -0.83
C ALA A 177 6.73 12.52 -1.09
N ALA A 178 6.51 13.31 -2.14
CA ALA A 178 5.17 13.67 -2.60
C ALA A 178 4.57 12.62 -3.55
N GLU A 179 5.38 11.71 -4.01
CA GLU A 179 5.06 10.69 -4.99
C GLU A 179 4.38 9.48 -4.34
N PHE A 180 3.73 8.67 -5.20
CA PHE A 180 3.13 7.40 -4.81
C PHE A 180 3.82 6.26 -5.54
N PHE A 181 4.05 5.18 -4.82
CA PHE A 181 4.33 3.89 -5.43
C PHE A 181 3.01 3.22 -5.81
N ARG A 182 2.90 2.64 -7.01
CA ARG A 182 1.64 2.18 -7.57
C ARG A 182 1.68 0.70 -7.94
N TRP A 183 0.67 0.00 -7.47
CA TRP A 183 0.36 -1.34 -7.95
C TRP A 183 -0.84 -1.30 -8.90
N GLY A 184 -0.62 -1.60 -10.18
CA GLY A 184 -1.69 -1.84 -11.16
C GLY A 184 -2.23 -3.26 -10.99
N VAL A 185 -3.39 -3.39 -10.37
CA VAL A 185 -3.96 -4.67 -9.94
C VAL A 185 -5.36 -4.90 -10.51
N TRP A 186 -5.85 -6.12 -10.38
CA TRP A 186 -7.21 -6.50 -10.71
C TRP A 186 -8.04 -6.64 -9.45
N GLY A 187 -9.27 -6.18 -9.51
CA GLY A 187 -10.25 -6.31 -8.45
C GLY A 187 -11.55 -6.92 -8.96
N SER A 188 -12.12 -7.87 -8.21
CA SER A 188 -13.40 -8.49 -8.56
C SER A 188 -14.56 -7.53 -8.33
N LEU A 189 -15.60 -7.63 -9.15
CA LEU A 189 -16.84 -6.89 -8.99
C LEU A 189 -18.02 -7.86 -9.00
N SER A 190 -19.14 -7.47 -8.38
CA SER A 190 -20.41 -8.16 -8.63
C SER A 190 -20.84 -7.93 -10.08
N ARG A 191 -21.61 -8.88 -10.64
CA ARG A 191 -22.19 -8.74 -11.99
C ARG A 191 -22.88 -7.38 -12.18
N ALA A 192 -23.70 -6.97 -11.23
CA ALA A 192 -24.44 -5.71 -11.32
C ALA A 192 -23.53 -4.47 -11.38
N ASN A 193 -22.47 -4.43 -10.57
CA ASN A 193 -21.49 -3.35 -10.58
C ASN A 193 -20.67 -3.37 -11.87
N PHE A 194 -20.28 -4.53 -12.35
CA PHE A 194 -19.52 -4.67 -13.59
C PHE A 194 -20.32 -4.21 -14.81
N GLU A 195 -21.57 -4.68 -14.95
CA GLU A 195 -22.47 -4.27 -16.05
C GLU A 195 -22.78 -2.78 -16.00
N LYS A 196 -22.97 -2.23 -14.77
CA LYS A 196 -23.16 -0.79 -14.57
C LYS A 196 -21.94 0.00 -15.02
N LEU A 197 -20.74 -0.43 -14.62
CA LEU A 197 -19.48 0.24 -14.99
C LEU A 197 -19.26 0.21 -16.51
N LEU A 198 -19.49 -0.94 -17.16
CA LEU A 198 -19.41 -1.06 -18.63
C LEU A 198 -20.43 -0.18 -19.35
N SER A 199 -21.65 -0.09 -18.83
CA SER A 199 -22.71 0.74 -19.45
C SER A 199 -22.39 2.24 -19.40
N MET A 200 -21.47 2.66 -18.53
CA MET A 200 -21.06 4.04 -18.34
C MET A 200 -19.60 4.26 -18.71
N GLU A 201 -19.00 3.39 -19.53
CA GLU A 201 -17.55 3.45 -19.83
C GLU A 201 -17.10 4.82 -20.33
N ASP A 202 -17.87 5.42 -21.25
CA ASP A 202 -17.61 6.72 -21.86
C ASP A 202 -18.46 7.87 -21.27
N ASP A 203 -19.30 7.58 -20.28
CA ASP A 203 -20.18 8.59 -19.66
C ASP A 203 -19.41 9.40 -18.60
N PRO A 204 -19.28 10.73 -18.72
CA PRO A 204 -18.63 11.56 -17.70
C PRO A 204 -19.25 11.40 -16.30
N LYS A 205 -20.54 11.05 -16.21
CA LYS A 205 -21.22 10.81 -14.93
C LYS A 205 -20.76 9.55 -14.20
N ARG A 206 -19.94 8.72 -14.83
CA ARG A 206 -19.41 7.52 -14.16
C ARG A 206 -18.65 7.85 -12.86
N ILE A 207 -18.07 9.04 -12.75
CA ILE A 207 -17.39 9.50 -11.53
C ILE A 207 -18.35 9.66 -10.33
N GLU A 208 -19.66 9.79 -10.59
CA GLU A 208 -20.69 9.87 -9.56
C GLU A 208 -21.09 8.49 -9.00
N LEU A 209 -20.60 7.40 -9.58
CA LEU A 209 -20.86 6.06 -9.09
C LEU A 209 -20.30 5.90 -7.67
N PRO A 210 -21.08 5.30 -6.77
CA PRO A 210 -20.60 5.02 -5.42
C PRO A 210 -19.42 4.05 -5.46
N PRO A 211 -18.55 4.05 -4.44
CA PRO A 211 -17.49 3.07 -4.32
C PRO A 211 -18.04 1.65 -4.39
N MET A 212 -17.43 0.81 -5.22
CA MET A 212 -17.86 -0.56 -5.43
C MET A 212 -17.00 -1.53 -4.62
N PHE A 213 -17.62 -2.36 -3.80
CA PHE A 213 -16.90 -3.40 -3.07
C PHE A 213 -16.18 -4.34 -4.03
N SER A 214 -14.95 -4.72 -3.68
CA SER A 214 -14.04 -5.49 -4.51
C SER A 214 -13.14 -6.37 -3.64
N TRP A 215 -12.77 -7.54 -4.18
CA TRP A 215 -11.69 -8.37 -3.64
C TRP A 215 -10.46 -8.21 -4.53
N LEU A 216 -9.29 -8.06 -3.92
CA LEU A 216 -8.03 -8.05 -4.66
C LEU A 216 -7.83 -9.40 -5.37
N SER A 217 -7.65 -9.36 -6.68
CA SER A 217 -7.56 -10.53 -7.55
C SER A 217 -6.22 -10.63 -8.28
N SER A 218 -5.20 -9.99 -7.73
CA SER A 218 -3.80 -10.12 -8.12
C SER A 218 -3.00 -10.63 -6.92
N ASN A 219 -2.06 -11.54 -7.15
CA ASN A 219 -1.12 -11.99 -6.13
C ASN A 219 0.21 -11.25 -6.30
N ILE A 220 0.50 -10.32 -5.40
CA ILE A 220 1.71 -9.51 -5.43
C ILE A 220 2.80 -10.23 -4.66
N SER A 221 3.79 -10.77 -5.38
CA SER A 221 4.85 -11.65 -4.83
C SER A 221 5.72 -11.00 -3.73
N ASP A 222 5.70 -9.68 -3.65
CA ASP A 222 6.44 -8.92 -2.62
C ASP A 222 5.77 -8.93 -1.24
N TYR A 223 4.58 -9.53 -1.14
CA TYR A 223 3.80 -9.66 0.09
C TYR A 223 3.36 -11.12 0.30
N PRO A 224 2.92 -11.50 1.50
CA PRO A 224 2.11 -12.71 1.69
C PRO A 224 0.91 -12.70 0.74
N ASP A 225 0.21 -13.83 0.58
CA ASP A 225 -0.93 -13.94 -0.33
C ASP A 225 -1.88 -12.73 -0.22
N THR A 226 -1.88 -11.90 -1.26
CA THR A 226 -2.69 -10.68 -1.33
C THR A 226 -4.09 -10.91 -1.87
N ARG A 227 -4.37 -12.11 -2.37
CA ARG A 227 -5.69 -12.45 -2.92
C ARG A 227 -6.76 -12.33 -1.84
N SER A 228 -7.91 -11.86 -2.24
CA SER A 228 -9.06 -11.68 -1.34
C SER A 228 -8.86 -10.64 -0.23
N LEU A 229 -7.89 -9.73 -0.34
CA LEU A 229 -7.91 -8.52 0.48
C LEU A 229 -9.11 -7.66 0.08
N LYS A 230 -9.81 -7.16 1.09
CA LYS A 230 -10.99 -6.32 0.90
C LYS A 230 -10.60 -4.91 0.47
N MET A 231 -11.29 -4.40 -0.54
CA MET A 231 -11.07 -3.05 -1.04
C MET A 231 -12.34 -2.48 -1.66
N PHE A 232 -12.29 -1.20 -1.99
CA PHE A 232 -13.35 -0.49 -2.71
C PHE A 232 -12.78 0.17 -3.97
N ALA A 233 -13.40 -0.10 -5.11
CA ALA A 233 -13.09 0.57 -6.37
C ALA A 233 -13.78 1.93 -6.41
N HIS A 234 -12.99 2.99 -6.49
CA HIS A 234 -13.43 4.37 -6.70
C HIS A 234 -13.29 4.71 -8.18
N ILE A 235 -14.42 4.83 -8.84
CA ILE A 235 -14.47 5.04 -10.29
C ILE A 235 -14.00 6.45 -10.61
N GLN A 236 -13.23 6.58 -11.69
CA GLN A 236 -12.66 7.83 -12.17
C GLN A 236 -13.32 8.25 -13.49
N GLU A 237 -12.90 9.38 -14.03
CA GLU A 237 -13.34 9.88 -15.35
C GLU A 237 -13.10 8.85 -16.47
N PRO A 238 -13.84 8.93 -17.59
CA PRO A 238 -13.61 8.07 -18.75
C PRO A 238 -12.14 8.07 -19.19
N GLY A 239 -11.64 6.88 -19.56
CA GLY A 239 -10.23 6.68 -19.92
C GLY A 239 -9.26 6.60 -18.73
N THR A 240 -9.75 6.79 -17.49
CA THR A 240 -8.92 6.67 -16.28
C THR A 240 -9.33 5.44 -15.47
N ARG A 241 -8.35 4.67 -15.04
CA ARG A 241 -8.56 3.48 -14.20
C ARG A 241 -9.08 3.88 -12.82
N PRO A 242 -9.95 3.06 -12.23
CA PRO A 242 -10.34 3.23 -10.83
C PRO A 242 -9.12 3.13 -9.91
N TYR A 243 -9.15 3.84 -8.80
CA TYR A 243 -8.23 3.55 -7.71
C TYR A 243 -8.92 2.69 -6.65
N PHE A 244 -8.14 1.78 -6.07
CA PHE A 244 -8.62 0.90 -5.01
C PHE A 244 -8.19 1.42 -3.65
N ARG A 245 -9.13 1.44 -2.71
CA ARG A 245 -8.88 1.71 -1.30
C ARG A 245 -8.95 0.40 -0.53
N LEU A 246 -7.83 -0.01 0.05
CA LEU A 246 -7.76 -1.21 0.89
C LEU A 246 -8.45 -0.96 2.24
N GLU A 247 -9.20 -1.96 2.71
CA GLU A 247 -9.66 -1.98 4.09
C GLU A 247 -8.48 -2.17 5.05
N ARG A 248 -8.62 -1.64 6.27
CA ARG A 248 -7.62 -1.82 7.32
C ARG A 248 -7.59 -3.27 7.78
N CYS A 249 -6.41 -3.86 7.77
CA CYS A 249 -6.15 -5.20 8.33
C CYS A 249 -4.64 -5.35 8.62
N ASN A 250 -4.27 -6.45 9.27
CA ASN A 250 -2.87 -6.72 9.63
C ASN A 250 -2.00 -7.22 8.46
N HIS A 251 -2.49 -7.16 7.23
CA HIS A 251 -1.71 -7.56 6.07
C HIS A 251 -0.69 -6.47 5.70
N PRO A 252 0.61 -6.80 5.40
CA PRO A 252 1.65 -5.81 5.13
C PRO A 252 1.30 -4.81 4.03
N LEU A 253 0.67 -5.25 2.93
CA LEU A 253 0.21 -4.34 1.87
C LEU A 253 -0.81 -3.31 2.39
N ALA A 254 -1.73 -3.71 3.26
CA ALA A 254 -2.70 -2.79 3.84
C ALA A 254 -2.02 -1.83 4.83
N GLN A 255 -1.01 -2.28 5.56
CA GLN A 255 -0.20 -1.43 6.44
C GLN A 255 0.55 -0.37 5.62
N GLU A 256 1.25 -0.76 4.54
CA GLU A 256 1.94 0.18 3.66
C GLU A 256 0.96 1.13 2.94
N TYR A 257 -0.25 0.66 2.58
CA TYR A 257 -1.29 1.52 2.01
C TYR A 257 -1.73 2.63 2.96
N HIS A 258 -1.89 2.32 4.24
CA HIS A 258 -2.41 3.27 5.23
C HIS A 258 -1.33 4.11 5.90
N HIS A 259 -0.10 3.60 5.99
CA HIS A 259 0.99 4.24 6.74
C HIS A 259 2.12 4.75 5.85
N GLY A 260 2.15 4.34 4.59
CA GLY A 260 3.18 4.65 3.62
C GLY A 260 4.22 3.54 3.47
N ILE A 261 4.87 3.52 2.29
CA ILE A 261 5.98 2.65 1.95
C ILE A 261 7.29 3.41 2.09
N THR A 262 8.34 2.78 2.64
CA THR A 262 9.65 3.42 2.76
C THR A 262 10.43 3.39 1.45
N PRO A 263 11.34 4.35 1.18
CA PRO A 263 12.22 4.30 0.02
C PRO A 263 13.06 3.02 -0.06
N GLU A 264 13.52 2.48 1.07
CA GLU A 264 14.22 1.19 1.12
C GLU A 264 13.34 0.07 0.54
N ARG A 265 12.07 0.03 0.96
CA ARG A 265 11.13 -0.98 0.50
C ARG A 265 10.85 -0.84 -0.99
N VAL A 266 10.73 0.38 -1.51
CA VAL A 266 10.64 0.65 -2.95
C VAL A 266 11.86 0.10 -3.67
N LYS A 267 13.08 0.36 -3.16
CA LYS A 267 14.33 -0.17 -3.73
C LYS A 267 14.36 -1.70 -3.73
N GLU A 268 13.93 -2.34 -2.66
CA GLU A 268 13.84 -3.80 -2.58
C GLU A 268 12.92 -4.38 -3.66
N ILE A 269 11.74 -3.79 -3.85
CA ILE A 269 10.78 -4.20 -4.89
C ILE A 269 11.42 -4.02 -6.27
N MET A 270 12.06 -2.88 -6.54
CA MET A 270 12.78 -2.65 -7.81
C MET A 270 13.83 -3.72 -8.07
N LEU A 271 14.65 -4.06 -7.06
CA LEU A 271 15.73 -5.05 -7.19
C LEU A 271 15.20 -6.47 -7.45
N ARG A 272 14.02 -6.81 -6.96
CA ARG A 272 13.39 -8.12 -7.20
C ARG A 272 12.65 -8.20 -8.53
N SER A 273 11.99 -7.10 -8.91
CA SER A 273 11.03 -7.10 -10.01
C SER A 273 11.64 -6.66 -11.34
N LEU A 274 12.77 -5.98 -11.32
CA LEU A 274 13.44 -5.49 -12.53
C LEU A 274 14.65 -6.38 -12.88
N PRO A 275 14.92 -6.64 -14.18
CA PRO A 275 16.00 -7.52 -14.59
C PRO A 275 17.40 -6.98 -14.23
N THR A 276 17.56 -5.66 -14.20
CA THR A 276 18.81 -5.01 -13.84
C THR A 276 18.52 -3.65 -13.22
N VAL A 277 19.15 -3.39 -12.06
CA VAL A 277 19.13 -2.09 -11.36
C VAL A 277 20.57 -1.75 -11.00
N GLU A 278 21.01 -0.54 -11.31
CA GLU A 278 22.35 -0.01 -11.06
C GLU A 278 22.24 1.25 -10.19
N ALA A 279 23.23 1.48 -9.32
CA ALA A 279 23.32 2.65 -8.45
C ALA A 279 24.11 3.80 -9.11
#